data_1c605d613f2c754a957b2029bf20e79d
#
_entry.id   1c605d613f2c754a957b2029bf20e79d
#
_cell.length_a   1.000
_cell.length_b   1.000
_cell.length_c   1.000
_cell.angle_alpha   90.00
_cell.angle_beta   90.00
_cell.angle_gamma   90.00
#
_symmetry.space_group_name_H-M   'P 1'
#
loop_
_entity.id
_entity.type
_entity.pdbx_description
1 polymer ?
#
loop_
_entity_poly.entity_id
_entity_poly.type
_entity_poly.pdbx_seq_one_letter_code
_entity_poly.pdbx_strand_id
1 'polypeptide(L)'
;LFGSCTGVMVRRQGRLVGYLGWYILDGFRGTGHRAAYCPVWGHATTTEDRAEIYRVLYRAASRQWCTAGCQVHAISVLASDTEARDAWFWNGFGLTVVDAIRPTSCLGVTRLPLGPIRRARPEDAEAVASREKEHWRHYSQPPVLMAVDPPADAASLRTFLSEPVAGYWLAFRDGGPVGFLRFETTVEGASDV
;
A
#
# COMPACT_ATOMS: atom_id res chain seq x y z
N LEU A 1 13.18 -17.86 6.21
CA LEU A 1 12.22 -16.73 6.15
C LEU A 1 10.74 -17.15 6.29
N PHE A 2 10.40 -18.44 6.40
CA PHE A 2 9.00 -18.93 6.50
C PHE A 2 8.61 -19.40 7.91
N GLY A 3 9.23 -18.88 8.95
CA GLY A 3 9.16 -19.44 10.31
C GLY A 3 7.84 -19.27 11.06
N SER A 4 6.83 -18.55 10.59
CA SER A 4 5.55 -18.37 11.30
C SER A 4 4.41 -17.84 10.43
N CYS A 5 4.32 -18.24 9.17
CA CYS A 5 3.17 -17.88 8.35
C CYS A 5 1.94 -18.70 8.79
N THR A 6 0.94 -18.01 9.30
CA THR A 6 -0.37 -18.61 9.57
C THR A 6 -1.18 -18.63 8.29
N GLY A 7 -1.96 -19.69 8.06
CA GLY A 7 -2.72 -19.80 6.82
C GLY A 7 -3.86 -20.79 6.91
N VAL A 8 -4.69 -20.76 5.91
CA VAL A 8 -5.78 -21.71 5.66
C VAL A 8 -5.63 -22.33 4.27
N MET A 9 -6.15 -23.53 4.11
CA MET A 9 -6.12 -24.22 2.81
C MET A 9 -7.45 -24.92 2.54
N VAL A 10 -7.78 -25.04 1.26
CA VAL A 10 -8.93 -25.81 0.78
C VAL A 10 -8.44 -27.03 0.03
N ARG A 11 -9.01 -28.19 0.37
CA ARG A 11 -8.78 -29.45 -0.34
C ARG A 11 -10.10 -29.98 -0.90
N ARG A 12 -10.05 -30.49 -2.12
CA ARG A 12 -11.15 -31.23 -2.75
C ARG A 12 -10.62 -32.63 -3.11
N GLN A 13 -11.29 -33.66 -2.67
CA GLN A 13 -10.89 -35.05 -2.91
C GLN A 13 -9.42 -35.32 -2.56
N GLY A 14 -8.93 -34.75 -1.43
CA GLY A 14 -7.55 -34.89 -0.98
C GLY A 14 -6.54 -33.95 -1.67
N ARG A 15 -6.86 -33.33 -2.80
CA ARG A 15 -5.98 -32.42 -3.54
C ARG A 15 -6.09 -31.00 -3.00
N LEU A 16 -4.95 -30.31 -2.86
CA LEU A 16 -4.91 -28.88 -2.54
C LEU A 16 -5.44 -28.09 -3.74
N VAL A 17 -6.48 -27.28 -3.54
CA VAL A 17 -7.09 -26.45 -4.59
C VAL A 17 -6.97 -24.94 -4.30
N GLY A 18 -6.55 -24.57 -3.09
CA GLY A 18 -6.27 -23.18 -2.77
C GLY A 18 -5.69 -23.01 -1.37
N TYR A 19 -4.98 -21.90 -1.17
CA TYR A 19 -4.46 -21.50 0.12
C TYR A 19 -4.53 -19.98 0.28
N LEU A 20 -4.49 -19.53 1.54
CA LEU A 20 -4.41 -18.14 1.95
C LEU A 20 -3.57 -18.05 3.22
N GLY A 21 -2.41 -17.43 3.12
CA GLY A 21 -1.50 -17.15 4.23
C GLY A 21 -1.41 -15.65 4.47
N TRP A 22 -1.09 -15.24 5.69
CA TRP A 22 -1.06 -13.82 6.08
C TRP A 22 -0.08 -13.53 7.20
N TYR A 23 0.19 -12.24 7.37
CA TYR A 23 0.87 -11.68 8.54
C TYR A 23 -0.11 -10.83 9.35
N ILE A 24 0.14 -10.73 10.65
CA ILE A 24 -0.52 -9.75 11.51
C ILE A 24 0.45 -8.60 11.70
N LEU A 25 -0.01 -7.39 11.34
CA LEU A 25 0.78 -6.17 11.38
C LEU A 25 0.08 -5.15 12.29
N ASP A 26 0.85 -4.51 13.16
CA ASP A 26 0.39 -3.38 13.95
C ASP A 26 0.80 -2.09 13.21
N GLY A 27 -0.10 -1.12 13.14
CA GLY A 27 0.16 0.15 12.44
C GLY A 27 0.22 0.02 10.91
N PHE A 28 -0.65 -0.79 10.33
CA PHE A 28 -0.68 -1.04 8.89
C PHE A 28 -0.76 0.24 8.06
N ARG A 29 0.21 0.43 7.17
CA ARG A 29 0.35 1.60 6.27
C ARG A 29 0.29 2.94 7.01
N GLY A 30 0.91 3.06 8.18
CA GLY A 30 0.93 4.27 8.99
C GLY A 30 -0.39 4.56 9.70
N THR A 31 -1.32 3.62 9.74
CA THR A 31 -2.52 3.71 10.56
C THR A 31 -2.29 3.12 11.95
N GLY A 32 -3.03 3.57 12.97
CA GLY A 32 -3.01 2.93 14.29
C GLY A 32 -3.73 1.57 14.33
N HIS A 33 -4.14 1.02 13.19
CA HIS A 33 -4.97 -0.18 13.12
C HIS A 33 -4.14 -1.45 12.95
N ARG A 34 -4.54 -2.48 13.68
CA ARG A 34 -4.03 -3.83 13.48
C ARG A 34 -4.64 -4.46 12.24
N ALA A 35 -3.80 -5.04 11.39
CA ALA A 35 -4.22 -5.61 10.13
C ALA A 35 -3.82 -7.08 9.98
N ALA A 36 -4.62 -7.84 9.26
CA ALA A 36 -4.19 -9.05 8.59
C ALA A 36 -3.85 -8.71 7.14
N TYR A 37 -2.59 -8.92 6.77
CA TYR A 37 -2.08 -8.64 5.43
C TYR A 37 -1.67 -9.92 4.73
N CYS A 38 -2.26 -10.18 3.57
CA CYS A 38 -1.89 -11.27 2.67
C CYS A 38 -1.10 -10.69 1.49
N PRO A 39 0.20 -11.01 1.36
CA PRO A 39 1.00 -10.56 0.22
C PRO A 39 0.62 -11.29 -1.07
N VAL A 40 1.11 -10.80 -2.22
CA VAL A 40 0.77 -11.35 -3.54
C VAL A 40 1.07 -12.84 -3.68
N TRP A 41 2.10 -13.33 -3.02
CA TRP A 41 2.46 -14.76 -2.99
C TRP A 41 1.77 -15.54 -1.85
N GLY A 42 1.04 -14.84 -0.98
CA GLY A 42 0.33 -15.43 0.17
C GLY A 42 -0.94 -16.19 -0.22
N HIS A 43 -1.38 -16.12 -1.47
CA HIS A 43 -2.59 -16.81 -1.89
C HIS A 43 -2.49 -17.35 -3.31
N ALA A 44 -3.14 -18.48 -3.53
CA ALA A 44 -3.39 -19.00 -4.87
C ALA A 44 -4.56 -19.99 -4.85
N THR A 45 -5.15 -20.20 -6.03
CA THR A 45 -6.19 -21.20 -6.26
C THR A 45 -5.95 -21.92 -7.59
N THR A 46 -6.54 -23.10 -7.76
CA THR A 46 -6.72 -23.67 -9.10
C THR A 46 -7.63 -22.78 -9.94
N THR A 47 -7.60 -22.95 -11.26
CA THR A 47 -8.42 -22.15 -12.19
C THR A 47 -9.92 -22.46 -12.09
N GLU A 48 -10.27 -23.67 -11.70
CA GLU A 48 -11.66 -24.07 -11.52
C GLU A 48 -12.24 -23.51 -10.23
N ASP A 49 -13.42 -22.91 -10.31
CA ASP A 49 -14.18 -22.38 -9.17
C ASP A 49 -13.41 -21.36 -8.29
N ARG A 50 -12.51 -20.57 -8.88
CA ARG A 50 -11.63 -19.62 -8.16
C ARG A 50 -12.38 -18.73 -7.19
N ALA A 51 -13.47 -18.11 -7.63
CA ALA A 51 -14.27 -17.21 -6.81
C ALA A 51 -14.84 -17.92 -5.57
N GLU A 52 -15.34 -19.15 -5.74
CA GLU A 52 -15.82 -19.95 -4.62
C GLU A 52 -14.71 -20.36 -3.65
N ILE A 53 -13.56 -20.77 -4.20
CA ILE A 53 -12.40 -21.15 -3.38
C ILE A 53 -11.92 -19.94 -2.56
N TYR A 54 -11.78 -18.76 -3.16
CA TYR A 54 -11.41 -17.54 -2.44
C TYR A 54 -12.44 -17.17 -1.38
N ARG A 55 -13.72 -17.32 -1.66
CA ARG A 55 -14.78 -17.07 -0.68
C ARG A 55 -14.66 -17.99 0.53
N VAL A 56 -14.42 -19.30 0.32
CA VAL A 56 -14.25 -20.28 1.40
C VAL A 56 -12.99 -19.97 2.22
N LEU A 57 -11.87 -19.67 1.54
CA LEU A 57 -10.61 -19.28 2.19
C LEU A 57 -10.78 -18.03 3.05
N TYR A 58 -11.37 -16.98 2.49
CA TYR A 58 -11.60 -15.74 3.21
C TYR A 58 -12.53 -15.92 4.42
N ARG A 59 -13.60 -16.68 4.26
CA ARG A 59 -14.52 -16.98 5.37
C ARG A 59 -13.81 -17.70 6.52
N ALA A 60 -12.87 -18.58 6.25
CA ALA A 60 -12.08 -19.27 7.26
C ALA A 60 -11.02 -18.34 7.89
N ALA A 61 -10.32 -17.56 7.08
CA ALA A 61 -9.28 -16.64 7.50
C ALA A 61 -9.85 -15.47 8.31
N SER A 62 -10.92 -14.83 7.85
CA SER A 62 -11.51 -13.66 8.48
C SER A 62 -11.95 -13.91 9.93
N ARG A 63 -12.40 -15.12 10.24
CA ARG A 63 -12.72 -15.51 11.63
C ARG A 63 -11.47 -15.44 12.52
N GLN A 64 -10.33 -15.92 12.04
CA GLN A 64 -9.06 -15.87 12.78
C GLN A 64 -8.56 -14.43 12.90
N TRP A 65 -8.70 -13.62 11.84
CA TRP A 65 -8.30 -12.21 11.82
C TRP A 65 -9.11 -11.39 12.82
N CYS A 66 -10.43 -11.58 12.85
CA CYS A 66 -11.30 -10.93 13.85
C CYS A 66 -10.93 -11.36 15.28
N THR A 67 -10.68 -12.66 15.50
CA THR A 67 -10.24 -13.17 16.82
C THR A 67 -8.89 -12.58 17.24
N ALA A 68 -7.99 -12.32 16.28
CA ALA A 68 -6.70 -11.67 16.52
C ALA A 68 -6.82 -10.14 16.72
N GLY A 69 -8.03 -9.58 16.65
CA GLY A 69 -8.28 -8.14 16.82
C GLY A 69 -7.92 -7.30 15.61
N CYS A 70 -7.82 -7.90 14.41
CA CYS A 70 -7.57 -7.13 13.19
C CYS A 70 -8.79 -6.30 12.82
N GLN A 71 -8.56 -5.01 12.61
CA GLN A 71 -9.55 -4.03 12.18
C GLN A 71 -9.50 -3.81 10.66
N VAL A 72 -8.37 -4.19 10.04
CA VAL A 72 -8.14 -4.09 8.61
C VAL A 72 -7.82 -5.47 8.05
N HIS A 73 -8.45 -5.81 6.95
CA HIS A 73 -8.11 -6.99 6.14
C HIS A 73 -7.56 -6.49 4.81
N ALA A 74 -6.30 -6.77 4.53
CA ALA A 74 -5.62 -6.31 3.34
C ALA A 74 -5.07 -7.49 2.53
N ILE A 75 -5.12 -7.36 1.22
CA ILE A 75 -4.63 -8.38 0.30
C ILE A 75 -3.98 -7.72 -0.92
N SER A 76 -2.84 -8.25 -1.34
CA SER A 76 -2.19 -7.84 -2.58
C SER A 76 -2.51 -8.83 -3.69
N VAL A 77 -2.95 -8.32 -4.83
CA VAL A 77 -3.33 -9.10 -6.00
C VAL A 77 -2.59 -8.55 -7.22
N LEU A 78 -2.11 -9.41 -8.10
CA LEU A 78 -1.56 -8.97 -9.38
C LEU A 78 -2.66 -8.26 -10.20
N ALA A 79 -2.38 -7.05 -10.66
CA ALA A 79 -3.35 -6.26 -11.45
C ALA A 79 -3.80 -6.98 -12.74
N SER A 80 -2.95 -7.86 -13.28
CA SER A 80 -3.23 -8.70 -14.45
C SER A 80 -4.11 -9.91 -14.14
N ASP A 81 -4.22 -10.33 -12.88
CA ASP A 81 -5.10 -11.44 -12.46
C ASP A 81 -6.52 -10.93 -12.20
N THR A 82 -7.25 -10.71 -13.29
CA THR A 82 -8.60 -10.14 -13.24
C THR A 82 -9.60 -11.01 -12.49
N GLU A 83 -9.48 -12.34 -12.60
CA GLU A 83 -10.38 -13.27 -11.90
C GLU A 83 -10.17 -13.24 -10.38
N ALA A 84 -8.92 -13.22 -9.92
CA ALA A 84 -8.66 -13.06 -8.49
C ALA A 84 -9.13 -11.69 -7.97
N ARG A 85 -8.86 -10.62 -8.73
CA ARG A 85 -9.31 -9.28 -8.37
C ARG A 85 -10.84 -9.20 -8.22
N ASP A 86 -11.57 -9.76 -9.18
CA ASP A 86 -13.03 -9.78 -9.15
C ASP A 86 -13.56 -10.65 -7.99
N ALA A 87 -12.93 -11.80 -7.73
CA ALA A 87 -13.28 -12.64 -6.59
C ALA A 87 -13.12 -11.89 -5.25
N TRP A 88 -12.04 -11.12 -5.07
CA TRP A 88 -11.81 -10.33 -3.86
C TRP A 88 -12.77 -9.13 -3.77
N PHE A 89 -13.06 -8.46 -4.88
CA PHE A 89 -14.06 -7.40 -4.91
C PHE A 89 -15.43 -7.90 -4.40
N TRP A 90 -15.89 -9.05 -4.90
CA TRP A 90 -17.17 -9.64 -4.45
C TRP A 90 -17.12 -10.21 -3.02
N ASN A 91 -15.95 -10.37 -2.43
CA ASN A 91 -15.77 -10.63 -1.00
C ASN A 91 -15.76 -9.35 -0.14
N GLY A 92 -15.99 -8.17 -0.72
CA GLY A 92 -16.10 -6.89 -0.02
C GLY A 92 -14.81 -6.07 0.05
N PHE A 93 -13.78 -6.45 -0.72
CA PHE A 93 -12.53 -5.66 -0.76
C PHE A 93 -12.64 -4.51 -1.76
N GLY A 94 -12.22 -3.33 -1.34
CA GLY A 94 -12.04 -2.16 -2.21
C GLY A 94 -10.59 -1.98 -2.62
N LEU A 95 -10.36 -1.36 -3.78
CA LEU A 95 -9.02 -0.97 -4.20
C LEU A 95 -8.58 0.27 -3.41
N THR A 96 -7.47 0.16 -2.68
CA THR A 96 -6.90 1.26 -1.89
C THR A 96 -5.62 1.80 -2.51
N VAL A 97 -4.75 0.94 -3.03
CA VAL A 97 -3.43 1.30 -3.56
C VAL A 97 -3.10 0.44 -4.76
N VAL A 98 -2.40 1.02 -5.71
CA VAL A 98 -1.75 0.30 -6.82
C VAL A 98 -0.27 0.58 -6.75
N ASP A 99 0.53 -0.45 -6.52
CA ASP A 99 1.97 -0.39 -6.59
C ASP A 99 2.43 -0.75 -8.00
N ALA A 100 3.35 0.02 -8.55
CA ALA A 100 3.87 -0.20 -9.89
C ALA A 100 5.40 -0.22 -9.88
N ILE A 101 5.97 -1.15 -10.61
CA ILE A 101 7.43 -1.30 -10.78
C ILE A 101 7.79 -0.91 -12.21
N ARG A 102 8.82 -0.10 -12.34
CA ARG A 102 9.35 0.34 -13.63
C ARG A 102 10.86 0.21 -13.68
N PRO A 103 11.46 -0.35 -14.75
CA PRO A 103 12.89 -0.25 -14.98
C PRO A 103 13.31 1.21 -15.13
N THR A 104 14.43 1.59 -14.55
CA THR A 104 14.97 2.95 -14.64
C THR A 104 15.83 3.20 -15.86
N SER A 105 16.15 2.13 -16.63
CA SER A 105 16.89 2.25 -17.87
C SER A 105 16.09 2.98 -18.96
N CYS A 106 16.73 3.86 -19.72
CA CYS A 106 16.19 4.51 -20.91
C CYS A 106 14.96 5.43 -20.66
N LEU A 107 15.03 6.28 -19.67
CA LEU A 107 14.09 7.40 -19.56
C LEU A 107 14.52 8.49 -20.55
N GLY A 108 13.81 8.60 -21.68
CA GLY A 108 13.91 9.79 -22.52
C GLY A 108 13.52 11.02 -21.70
N VAL A 109 14.33 12.07 -21.77
CA VAL A 109 14.00 13.34 -21.09
C VAL A 109 12.86 14.00 -21.87
N THR A 110 11.65 13.85 -21.38
CA THR A 110 10.52 14.62 -21.88
C THR A 110 10.52 15.97 -21.18
N ARG A 111 10.69 17.05 -21.92
CA ARG A 111 10.48 18.40 -21.37
C ARG A 111 8.95 18.59 -21.18
N LEU A 112 8.50 18.45 -19.96
CA LEU A 112 7.15 18.84 -19.61
C LEU A 112 7.09 20.37 -19.42
N PRO A 113 6.02 21.04 -19.86
CA PRO A 113 5.82 22.48 -19.65
C PRO A 113 5.38 22.76 -18.19
N LEU A 114 5.98 22.06 -17.24
CA LEU A 114 5.79 22.28 -15.82
C LEU A 114 6.79 23.35 -15.36
N GLY A 115 6.41 24.13 -14.37
CA GLY A 115 7.30 25.08 -13.70
C GLY A 115 8.53 24.40 -13.10
N PRO A 116 9.36 25.15 -12.36
CA PRO A 116 10.58 24.61 -11.75
C PRO A 116 10.28 23.42 -10.84
N ILE A 117 11.09 22.37 -10.97
CA ILE A 117 11.10 21.23 -10.06
C ILE A 117 12.47 21.22 -9.37
N ARG A 118 12.47 21.18 -8.03
CA ARG A 118 13.70 21.09 -7.26
C ARG A 118 13.54 20.20 -6.03
N ARG A 119 14.66 19.74 -5.49
CA ARG A 119 14.69 19.06 -4.21
C ARG A 119 14.26 20.03 -3.10
N ALA A 120 13.41 19.56 -2.19
CA ALA A 120 13.05 20.29 -0.99
C ALA A 120 14.25 20.38 -0.03
N ARG A 121 14.33 21.48 0.71
CA ARG A 121 15.34 21.78 1.71
C ARG A 121 14.66 21.89 3.09
N PRO A 122 15.42 21.88 4.20
CA PRO A 122 14.85 22.04 5.54
C PRO A 122 13.99 23.30 5.70
N GLU A 123 14.30 24.38 4.95
CA GLU A 123 13.54 25.64 4.96
C GLU A 123 12.14 25.47 4.34
N ASP A 124 11.93 24.46 3.52
CA ASP A 124 10.64 24.17 2.87
C ASP A 124 9.68 23.36 3.78
N ALA A 125 10.09 23.00 4.99
CA ALA A 125 9.36 22.09 5.87
C ALA A 125 7.89 22.51 6.10
N GLU A 126 7.61 23.80 6.27
CA GLU A 126 6.25 24.31 6.43
C GLU A 126 5.41 24.12 5.16
N ALA A 127 6.02 24.38 4.00
CA ALA A 127 5.34 24.21 2.71
C ALA A 127 5.07 22.72 2.43
N VAL A 128 6.00 21.83 2.77
CA VAL A 128 5.85 20.37 2.67
C VAL A 128 4.74 19.90 3.60
N ALA A 129 4.76 20.31 4.89
CA ALA A 129 3.73 19.95 5.86
C ALA A 129 2.32 20.35 5.39
N SER A 130 2.19 21.55 4.82
CA SER A 130 0.92 22.00 4.25
C SER A 130 0.43 21.10 3.11
N ARG A 131 1.33 20.71 2.21
CA ARG A 131 0.98 19.82 1.07
C ARG A 131 0.68 18.41 1.54
N GLU A 132 1.46 17.86 2.47
CA GLU A 132 1.16 16.55 3.07
C GLU A 132 -0.21 16.56 3.75
N LYS A 133 -0.56 17.60 4.49
CA LYS A 133 -1.87 17.73 5.13
C LYS A 133 -3.02 17.71 4.12
N GLU A 134 -2.85 18.36 2.97
CA GLU A 134 -3.85 18.31 1.89
C GLU A 134 -3.95 16.92 1.27
N HIS A 135 -2.82 16.28 1.03
CA HIS A 135 -2.74 14.92 0.51
C HIS A 135 -3.44 13.91 1.46
N TRP A 136 -3.12 13.97 2.75
CA TRP A 136 -3.72 13.12 3.77
C TRP A 136 -5.22 13.36 3.93
N ARG A 137 -5.68 14.61 3.80
CA ARG A 137 -7.11 14.91 3.80
C ARG A 137 -7.84 14.19 2.66
N HIS A 138 -7.19 14.03 1.50
CA HIS A 138 -7.76 13.29 0.39
C HIS A 138 -8.02 11.81 0.75
N TYR A 139 -7.16 11.19 1.53
CA TYR A 139 -7.37 9.80 1.94
C TYR A 139 -8.58 9.61 2.87
N SER A 140 -8.91 10.58 3.70
CA SER A 140 -10.04 10.51 4.64
C SER A 140 -11.38 10.88 4.02
N GLN A 141 -11.40 11.28 2.75
CA GLN A 141 -12.61 11.72 2.03
C GLN A 141 -13.05 10.69 0.98
N PRO A 142 -14.35 10.73 0.57
CA PRO A 142 -14.81 9.96 -0.58
C PRO A 142 -13.99 10.28 -1.86
N PRO A 143 -13.70 9.32 -2.73
CA PRO A 143 -14.12 7.91 -2.66
C PRO A 143 -13.16 7.01 -1.87
N VAL A 144 -12.03 7.52 -1.37
CA VAL A 144 -10.98 6.70 -0.77
C VAL A 144 -11.37 6.19 0.63
N LEU A 145 -11.86 7.09 1.51
CA LEU A 145 -12.32 6.77 2.88
C LEU A 145 -11.33 5.90 3.70
N MET A 146 -10.04 6.13 3.54
CA MET A 146 -9.02 5.40 4.29
C MET A 146 -8.73 6.09 5.62
N ALA A 147 -8.73 5.35 6.72
CA ALA A 147 -8.27 5.85 8.00
C ALA A 147 -6.76 6.08 7.93
N VAL A 148 -6.31 7.26 8.33
CA VAL A 148 -4.90 7.65 8.29
C VAL A 148 -4.52 8.41 9.56
N ASP A 149 -3.32 8.18 10.04
CA ASP A 149 -2.75 8.98 11.12
C ASP A 149 -2.44 10.40 10.63
N PRO A 150 -2.43 11.39 11.51
CA PRO A 150 -2.09 12.76 11.12
C PRO A 150 -0.69 12.82 10.50
N PRO A 151 -0.48 13.66 9.49
CA PRO A 151 0.82 13.81 8.84
C PRO A 151 1.86 14.35 9.82
N ALA A 152 3.13 14.12 9.49
CA ALA A 152 4.26 14.64 10.25
C ALA A 152 4.19 16.17 10.37
N ASP A 153 4.57 16.70 11.51
CA ASP A 153 4.69 18.14 11.72
C ASP A 153 5.93 18.71 11.00
N ALA A 154 5.97 20.04 10.90
CA ALA A 154 7.07 20.72 10.21
C ALA A 154 8.44 20.51 10.88
N ALA A 155 8.48 20.24 12.19
CA ALA A 155 9.73 20.00 12.90
C ALA A 155 10.31 18.63 12.52
N SER A 156 9.48 17.60 12.51
CA SER A 156 9.85 16.25 12.06
C SER A 156 10.26 16.25 10.58
N LEU A 157 9.51 16.98 9.74
CA LEU A 157 9.85 17.13 8.32
C LEU A 157 11.17 17.86 8.11
N ARG A 158 11.49 18.88 8.92
CA ARG A 158 12.78 19.58 8.83
C ARG A 158 13.94 18.63 9.11
N THR A 159 13.82 17.78 10.11
CA THR A 159 14.79 16.73 10.41
C THR A 159 14.94 15.76 9.24
N PHE A 160 13.84 15.23 8.74
CA PHE A 160 13.82 14.32 7.58
C PHE A 160 14.47 14.95 6.33
N LEU A 161 14.14 16.21 6.01
CA LEU A 161 14.69 16.90 4.84
C LEU A 161 16.19 17.20 4.95
N SER A 162 16.76 17.12 6.17
CA SER A 162 18.20 17.26 6.41
C SER A 162 18.98 15.96 6.11
N GLU A 163 18.31 14.83 5.99
CA GLU A 163 18.95 13.54 5.73
C GLU A 163 19.36 13.40 4.27
N PRO A 164 20.61 12.94 3.98
CA PRO A 164 21.11 12.82 2.61
C PRO A 164 20.32 11.82 1.75
N VAL A 165 19.79 10.76 2.38
CA VAL A 165 19.09 9.66 1.73
C VAL A 165 17.60 9.92 1.54
N ALA A 166 17.04 10.92 2.23
CA ALA A 166 15.64 11.30 2.08
C ALA A 166 15.44 12.11 0.80
N GLY A 167 14.53 11.70 -0.05
CA GLY A 167 14.19 12.39 -1.29
C GLY A 167 12.82 13.05 -1.21
N TYR A 168 12.80 14.38 -1.25
CA TYR A 168 11.57 15.15 -1.38
C TYR A 168 11.75 16.17 -2.51
N TRP A 169 10.90 16.12 -3.52
CA TRP A 169 10.96 17.03 -4.66
C TRP A 169 9.66 17.82 -4.72
N LEU A 170 9.79 19.12 -4.96
CA LEU A 170 8.68 20.05 -5.09
C LEU A 170 8.58 20.56 -6.50
N ALA A 171 7.36 20.55 -7.04
CA ALA A 171 7.01 21.22 -8.28
C ALA A 171 6.35 22.57 -7.97
N PHE A 172 6.71 23.60 -8.70
CA PHE A 172 6.26 24.98 -8.47
C PHE A 172 5.46 25.50 -9.65
N ARG A 173 4.47 26.32 -9.35
CA ARG A 173 3.72 27.15 -10.31
C ARG A 173 3.37 28.47 -9.61
N ASP A 174 3.52 29.57 -10.35
CA ASP A 174 3.20 30.92 -9.85
C ASP A 174 3.85 31.25 -8.49
N GLY A 175 5.09 30.79 -8.30
CA GLY A 175 5.87 31.02 -7.08
C GLY A 175 5.54 30.11 -5.90
N GLY A 176 4.49 29.30 -5.96
CA GLY A 176 4.09 28.38 -4.91
C GLY A 176 4.30 26.89 -5.27
N PRO A 177 4.50 26.00 -4.28
CA PRO A 177 4.55 24.58 -4.50
C PRO A 177 3.16 24.04 -4.82
N VAL A 178 3.00 23.33 -5.95
CA VAL A 178 1.73 22.75 -6.42
C VAL A 178 1.70 21.23 -6.37
N GLY A 179 2.84 20.59 -6.11
CA GLY A 179 2.93 19.15 -6.00
C GLY A 179 4.25 18.71 -5.38
N PHE A 180 4.28 17.47 -4.95
CA PHE A 180 5.48 16.86 -4.41
C PHE A 180 5.64 15.40 -4.85
N LEU A 181 6.88 14.92 -4.79
CA LEU A 181 7.24 13.52 -4.88
C LEU A 181 8.16 13.19 -3.69
N ARG A 182 7.75 12.23 -2.88
CA ARG A 182 8.57 11.65 -1.81
C ARG A 182 9.09 10.29 -2.27
N PHE A 183 10.36 10.02 -2.02
CA PHE A 183 10.94 8.70 -2.18
C PHE A 183 11.97 8.43 -1.08
N GLU A 184 12.14 7.18 -0.77
CA GLU A 184 13.12 6.69 0.19
C GLU A 184 13.97 5.61 -0.49
N THR A 185 15.19 5.43 -0.02
CA THR A 185 16.10 4.42 -0.57
C THR A 185 15.79 3.02 -0.03
N THR A 186 15.03 2.94 1.05
CA THR A 186 14.49 1.70 1.62
C THR A 186 12.97 1.74 1.49
N VAL A 187 12.41 0.74 0.84
CA VAL A 187 10.96 0.53 0.84
C VAL A 187 10.63 -0.30 2.07
N GLU A 188 9.84 0.24 3.00
CA GLU A 188 9.22 -0.59 4.03
C GLU A 188 8.41 -1.67 3.34
N GLY A 189 8.72 -2.95 3.61
CA GLY A 189 8.10 -4.07 2.94
C GLY A 189 8.74 -4.50 1.61
N ALA A 190 9.91 -3.95 1.22
CA ALA A 190 10.64 -4.43 0.03
C ALA A 190 11.11 -5.90 0.16
N SER A 191 11.07 -6.48 1.34
CA SER A 191 11.22 -7.92 1.58
C SER A 191 9.97 -8.73 1.23
N ASP A 192 8.86 -8.07 0.89
CA ASP A 192 7.55 -8.69 0.65
C ASP A 192 7.18 -8.72 -0.85
N VAL A 193 8.13 -8.35 -1.74
CA VAL A 193 7.98 -8.43 -3.21
C VAL A 193 8.75 -9.59 -3.78
#